data_c0194aec8187cf9f0d27778e6e1d5b7a
#
_entry.id   c0194aec8187cf9f0d27778e6e1d5b7a
#
_cell.length_a   1.000
_cell.length_b   1.000
_cell.length_c   1.000
_cell.angle_alpha   90.00
_cell.angle_beta   90.00
_cell.angle_gamma   90.00
#
_symmetry.space_group_name_H-M   'P 1'
#
loop_
_entity.id
_entity.type
_entity.pdbx_description
1 polymer ?
#
loop_
_entity_poly.entity_id
_entity_poly.type
_entity_poly.pdbx_seq_one_letter_code
_entity_poly.pdbx_strand_id
1 'polypeptide(L)'
;MTSPSQNSAYKPLVLVDGSSYLFRAYHSPPHLTNSRGESTGAIYGVVNMLKSLVRQYSPERMIVIFDAKGPTFRNDMYSEYKANRPPMPDDLRYQIEPLHDIIRAMGLPMIAIPGVEADDVIGTIALQQAELGHDVLIST
;
A
#
# COMPACT_ATOMS: atom_id res chain seq x y z
N MET A 1 -15.78 -6.05 31.77
CA MET A 1 -16.38 -6.08 30.45
C MET A 1 -15.92 -4.87 29.64
N THR A 2 -15.29 -5.10 28.53
CA THR A 2 -14.98 -4.00 27.62
C THR A 2 -16.27 -3.58 26.94
N SER A 3 -16.70 -2.36 27.15
CA SER A 3 -17.91 -1.90 26.48
C SER A 3 -17.64 -1.74 24.98
N PRO A 4 -18.62 -2.00 24.13
CA PRO A 4 -18.47 -1.76 22.71
C PRO A 4 -18.08 -0.33 22.38
N SER A 5 -18.47 0.61 23.21
CA SER A 5 -18.13 2.01 23.02
C SER A 5 -16.62 2.29 23.18
N GLN A 6 -15.95 1.55 24.04
CA GLN A 6 -14.50 1.70 24.21
C GLN A 6 -13.75 1.22 22.95
N ASN A 7 -14.18 0.11 22.37
CA ASN A 7 -13.60 -0.38 21.13
C ASN A 7 -13.96 0.53 19.94
N SER A 8 -15.17 1.08 19.94
CA SER A 8 -15.59 1.99 18.88
C SER A 8 -14.92 3.35 18.95
N ALA A 9 -14.48 3.76 20.15
CA ALA A 9 -13.83 5.05 20.33
C ALA A 9 -12.46 5.12 19.67
N TYR A 10 -11.77 3.99 19.54
CA TYR A 10 -10.46 3.94 18.90
C TYR A 10 -10.60 3.47 17.47
N LYS A 11 -10.68 4.43 16.57
CA LYS A 11 -10.83 4.17 15.13
C LYS A 11 -9.79 5.00 14.38
N PRO A 12 -8.54 4.57 14.38
CA PRO A 12 -7.51 5.31 13.67
C PRO A 12 -7.74 5.30 12.16
N LEU A 13 -7.25 6.33 11.50
CA LEU A 13 -7.08 6.27 10.05
C LEU A 13 -5.93 5.29 9.77
N VAL A 14 -6.17 4.29 8.93
CA VAL A 14 -5.16 3.31 8.58
C VAL A 14 -4.57 3.69 7.21
N LEU A 15 -3.28 3.94 7.19
CA LEU A 15 -2.54 4.23 5.96
C LEU A 15 -1.67 3.01 5.65
N VAL A 16 -1.85 2.44 4.47
CA VAL A 16 -1.12 1.25 4.04
C VAL A 16 -0.12 1.65 2.97
N ASP A 17 1.13 1.31 3.18
CA ASP A 17 2.16 1.42 2.16
C ASP A 17 2.02 0.24 1.20
N GLY A 18 1.23 0.45 0.15
CA GLY A 18 0.93 -0.59 -0.83
C GLY A 18 2.15 -1.05 -1.61
N SER A 19 3.08 -0.14 -1.87
CA SER A 19 4.33 -0.47 -2.57
C SER A 19 5.20 -1.40 -1.73
N SER A 20 5.31 -1.17 -0.43
CA SER A 20 6.03 -2.06 0.48
C SER A 20 5.36 -3.41 0.58
N TYR A 21 4.04 -3.44 0.67
CA TYR A 21 3.28 -4.69 0.69
C TYR A 21 3.53 -5.50 -0.58
N LEU A 22 3.49 -4.83 -1.72
CA LEU A 22 3.73 -5.46 -3.02
C LEU A 22 5.12 -6.08 -3.10
N PHE A 23 6.14 -5.33 -2.69
CA PHE A 23 7.53 -5.78 -2.72
C PHE A 23 7.73 -6.99 -1.80
N ARG A 24 7.20 -6.92 -0.58
CA ARG A 24 7.29 -8.03 0.37
C ARG A 24 6.58 -9.28 -0.14
N ALA A 25 5.39 -9.11 -0.69
CA ALA A 25 4.63 -10.24 -1.23
C ALA A 25 5.33 -10.87 -2.43
N TYR A 26 5.93 -10.05 -3.28
CA TYR A 26 6.66 -10.55 -4.44
C TYR A 26 7.85 -11.44 -4.05
N HIS A 27 8.56 -11.07 -3.00
CA HIS A 27 9.74 -11.82 -2.55
C HIS A 27 9.42 -12.96 -1.59
N SER A 28 8.17 -13.12 -1.19
CA SER A 28 7.75 -14.20 -0.29
C SER A 28 7.26 -15.41 -1.06
N PRO A 29 7.73 -16.63 -0.70
CA PRO A 29 7.15 -17.84 -1.26
C PRO A 29 5.73 -18.06 -0.73
N PRO A 30 4.88 -18.82 -1.44
CA PRO A 30 5.15 -19.48 -2.72
C PRO A 30 5.02 -18.53 -3.91
N HIS A 31 5.76 -18.82 -4.97
CA HIS A 31 5.64 -18.10 -6.23
C HIS A 31 4.50 -18.72 -7.05
N LEU A 32 3.33 -18.13 -6.96
CA LEU A 32 2.12 -18.66 -7.58
C LEU A 32 1.97 -18.18 -9.01
N THR A 33 1.37 -19.03 -9.83
CA THR A 33 0.97 -18.70 -11.20
C THR A 33 -0.47 -19.11 -11.43
N ASN A 34 -1.12 -18.48 -12.41
CA ASN A 34 -2.48 -18.87 -12.81
C ASN A 34 -2.41 -20.00 -13.88
N SER A 35 -3.58 -20.42 -14.38
CA SER A 35 -3.67 -21.49 -15.37
C SER A 35 -2.98 -21.17 -16.70
N ARG A 36 -2.69 -19.87 -16.96
CA ARG A 36 -1.97 -19.41 -18.16
C ARG A 36 -0.49 -19.22 -17.92
N GLY A 37 0.01 -19.59 -16.72
CA GLY A 37 1.42 -19.44 -16.37
C GLY A 37 1.82 -18.02 -15.96
N GLU A 38 0.87 -17.11 -15.82
CA GLU A 38 1.15 -15.74 -15.39
C GLU A 38 1.37 -15.68 -13.87
N SER A 39 2.37 -14.90 -13.43
CA SER A 39 2.69 -14.76 -12.01
C SER A 39 1.58 -14.03 -11.26
N THR A 40 1.12 -14.58 -10.14
CA THR A 40 0.03 -14.04 -9.33
C THR A 40 0.37 -13.99 -7.83
N GLY A 41 1.58 -14.39 -7.46
CA GLY A 41 1.98 -14.49 -6.06
C GLY A 41 1.96 -13.16 -5.31
N ALA A 42 2.40 -12.09 -5.96
CA ALA A 42 2.39 -10.76 -5.33
C ALA A 42 0.94 -10.28 -5.12
N ILE A 43 0.07 -10.49 -6.10
CA ILE A 43 -1.35 -10.15 -5.97
C ILE A 43 -1.97 -10.90 -4.78
N TYR A 44 -1.77 -12.20 -4.74
CA TYR A 44 -2.30 -13.06 -3.68
C TYR A 44 -1.81 -12.60 -2.31
N GLY A 45 -0.51 -12.35 -2.19
CA GLY A 45 0.10 -11.93 -0.94
C GLY A 45 -0.44 -10.59 -0.44
N VAL A 46 -0.51 -9.59 -1.32
CA VAL A 46 -1.02 -8.26 -0.94
C VAL A 46 -2.48 -8.34 -0.52
N VAL A 47 -3.31 -9.05 -1.28
CA VAL A 47 -4.73 -9.18 -0.95
C VAL A 47 -4.91 -9.83 0.42
N ASN A 48 -4.14 -10.88 0.72
CA ASN A 48 -4.20 -11.53 2.02
C ASN A 48 -3.72 -10.60 3.15
N MET A 49 -2.67 -9.82 2.92
CA MET A 49 -2.19 -8.86 3.90
C MET A 49 -3.25 -7.79 4.19
N LEU A 50 -3.92 -7.28 3.15
CA LEU A 50 -4.99 -6.30 3.31
C LEU A 50 -6.19 -6.88 4.05
N LYS A 51 -6.59 -8.10 3.71
CA LYS A 51 -7.69 -8.78 4.42
C LYS A 51 -7.37 -8.98 5.90
N SER A 52 -6.14 -9.36 6.19
CA SER A 52 -5.68 -9.56 7.57
C SER A 52 -5.73 -8.25 8.35
N LEU A 53 -5.27 -7.16 7.74
CA LEU A 53 -5.29 -5.84 8.35
C LEU A 53 -6.73 -5.38 8.65
N VAL A 54 -7.63 -5.57 7.70
CA VAL A 54 -9.05 -5.23 7.88
C VAL A 54 -9.67 -6.03 9.02
N ARG A 55 -9.38 -7.32 9.10
CA ARG A 55 -9.90 -8.17 10.18
C ARG A 55 -9.36 -7.76 11.55
N GLN A 56 -8.08 -7.39 11.61
CA GLN A 56 -7.43 -7.06 12.87
C GLN A 56 -7.94 -5.74 13.45
N TYR A 57 -8.12 -4.73 12.61
CA TYR A 57 -8.41 -3.36 13.07
C TYR A 57 -9.83 -2.91 12.78
N SER A 58 -10.56 -3.58 11.90
CA SER A 58 -11.91 -3.17 11.46
C SER A 58 -12.00 -1.66 11.20
N PRO A 59 -11.11 -1.10 10.36
CA PRO A 59 -10.99 0.35 10.24
C PRO A 59 -12.22 0.95 9.56
N GLU A 60 -12.66 2.10 10.04
CA GLU A 60 -13.70 2.89 9.37
C GLU A 60 -13.10 3.65 8.18
N ARG A 61 -11.81 4.00 8.27
CA ARG A 61 -11.10 4.73 7.23
C ARG A 61 -9.77 4.04 6.99
N MET A 62 -9.52 3.68 5.75
CA MET A 62 -8.29 3.05 5.33
C MET A 62 -7.95 3.52 3.92
N ILE A 63 -6.70 3.86 3.70
CA ILE A 63 -6.22 4.29 2.38
C ILE A 63 -5.00 3.46 2.05
N VAL A 64 -5.00 2.86 0.86
CA VAL A 64 -3.84 2.14 0.33
C VAL A 64 -3.08 3.07 -0.61
N ILE A 65 -1.81 3.26 -0.36
CA ILE A 65 -1.00 4.24 -1.06
C ILE A 65 0.12 3.53 -1.81
N PHE A 66 0.19 3.79 -3.11
CA PHE A 66 1.22 3.25 -3.99
C PHE A 66 2.10 4.36 -4.56
N ASP A 67 3.31 3.99 -4.96
CA ASP A 67 4.12 4.87 -5.79
C ASP A 67 3.45 4.98 -7.17
N ALA A 68 3.42 6.18 -7.72
CA ALA A 68 2.98 6.39 -9.09
C ALA A 68 4.15 6.09 -10.04
N LYS A 69 3.82 5.83 -11.31
CA LYS A 69 4.83 5.67 -12.34
C LYS A 69 5.53 7.00 -12.60
N GLY A 70 6.81 6.91 -12.97
CA GLY A 70 7.58 8.06 -13.38
C GLY A 70 8.49 8.61 -12.28
N PRO A 71 9.26 9.65 -12.59
CA PRO A 71 10.20 10.25 -11.64
C PRO A 71 9.48 11.01 -10.54
N THR A 72 10.15 11.14 -9.41
CA THR A 72 9.67 11.93 -8.28
C THR A 72 10.46 13.24 -8.19
N PHE A 73 10.03 14.14 -7.29
CA PHE A 73 10.76 15.39 -7.07
C PHE A 73 12.21 15.15 -6.61
N ARG A 74 12.50 14.00 -5.98
CA ARG A 74 13.85 13.65 -5.58
C ARG A 74 14.75 13.40 -6.79
N ASN A 75 14.20 12.82 -7.86
CA ASN A 75 14.92 12.66 -9.11
C ASN A 75 15.24 14.02 -9.75
N ASP A 76 14.31 14.96 -9.65
CA ASP A 76 14.51 16.32 -10.17
C ASP A 76 15.57 17.08 -9.37
N MET A 77 15.60 16.90 -8.05
CA MET A 77 16.57 17.55 -7.18
C MET A 77 17.94 16.89 -7.26
N TYR A 78 18.00 15.59 -7.49
CA TYR A 78 19.24 14.83 -7.53
C TYR A 78 19.07 13.68 -8.52
N SER A 79 19.65 13.87 -9.71
CA SER A 79 19.48 12.91 -10.82
C SER A 79 20.01 11.51 -10.53
N GLU A 80 20.95 11.37 -9.59
CA GLU A 80 21.49 10.07 -9.20
C GLU A 80 20.65 9.36 -8.14
N TYR A 81 19.58 9.98 -7.66
CA TYR A 81 18.70 9.39 -6.66
C TYR A 81 18.10 8.09 -7.21
N LYS A 82 18.43 6.97 -6.56
CA LYS A 82 18.02 5.62 -6.96
C LYS A 82 18.41 5.23 -8.39
N ALA A 83 19.34 5.95 -9.03
CA ALA A 83 19.74 5.68 -10.41
C ALA A 83 20.34 4.28 -10.60
N ASN A 84 20.97 3.73 -9.54
CA ASN A 84 21.60 2.41 -9.59
C ASN A 84 20.66 1.26 -9.26
N ARG A 85 19.37 1.52 -8.99
CA ARG A 85 18.42 0.46 -8.72
C ARG A 85 18.10 -0.29 -10.01
N PRO A 86 18.08 -1.62 -9.99
CA PRO A 86 17.67 -2.38 -11.16
C PRO A 86 16.21 -2.07 -11.49
N PRO A 87 15.82 -2.18 -12.76
CA PRO A 87 14.41 -2.00 -13.13
C PRO A 87 13.55 -3.08 -12.47
N MET A 88 12.28 -2.76 -12.30
CA MET A 88 11.32 -3.71 -11.74
C MET A 88 11.21 -4.93 -12.66
N PRO A 89 11.27 -6.16 -12.12
CA PRO A 89 11.08 -7.36 -12.93
C PRO A 89 9.72 -7.36 -13.63
N ASP A 90 9.68 -7.91 -14.83
CA ASP A 90 8.46 -7.92 -15.65
C ASP A 90 7.32 -8.67 -14.96
N ASP A 91 7.62 -9.81 -14.32
CA ASP A 91 6.60 -10.62 -13.64
C ASP A 91 6.00 -9.89 -12.43
N LEU A 92 6.71 -8.96 -11.85
CA LEU A 92 6.15 -8.07 -10.81
C LEU A 92 5.34 -6.94 -11.46
N ARG A 93 5.91 -6.32 -12.50
CA ARG A 93 5.27 -5.18 -13.17
C ARG A 93 3.89 -5.53 -13.71
N TYR A 94 3.75 -6.73 -14.29
CA TYR A 94 2.46 -7.17 -14.83
C TYR A 94 1.40 -7.45 -13.79
N GLN A 95 1.78 -7.59 -12.52
CA GLN A 95 0.83 -7.81 -11.44
C GLN A 95 0.26 -6.51 -10.86
N ILE A 96 0.87 -5.36 -11.15
CA ILE A 96 0.50 -4.09 -10.50
C ILE A 96 -0.91 -3.67 -10.88
N GLU A 97 -1.21 -3.59 -12.16
CA GLU A 97 -2.51 -3.10 -12.62
C GLU A 97 -3.67 -4.02 -12.20
N PRO A 98 -3.56 -5.35 -12.37
CA PRO A 98 -4.57 -6.25 -11.83
C PRO A 98 -4.75 -6.14 -10.31
N LEU A 99 -3.65 -5.94 -9.57
CA LEU A 99 -3.74 -5.74 -8.12
C LEU A 99 -4.52 -4.46 -7.79
N HIS A 100 -4.24 -3.37 -8.48
CA HIS A 100 -4.97 -2.12 -8.29
C HIS A 100 -6.46 -2.30 -8.55
N ASP A 101 -6.81 -3.04 -9.59
CA ASP A 101 -8.21 -3.32 -9.92
C ASP A 101 -8.89 -4.13 -8.81
N ILE A 102 -8.19 -5.11 -8.24
CA ILE A 102 -8.72 -5.91 -7.13
C ILE A 102 -8.93 -5.06 -5.89
N ILE A 103 -7.97 -4.20 -5.55
CA ILE A 103 -8.08 -3.32 -4.39
C ILE A 103 -9.29 -2.40 -4.54
N ARG A 104 -9.49 -1.83 -5.72
CA ARG A 104 -10.67 -1.00 -6.00
C ARG A 104 -11.97 -1.81 -5.88
N ALA A 105 -11.96 -3.05 -6.39
CA ALA A 105 -13.12 -3.94 -6.29
C ALA A 105 -13.44 -4.34 -4.85
N MET A 106 -12.44 -4.36 -3.98
CA MET A 106 -12.63 -4.57 -2.54
C MET A 106 -13.28 -3.36 -1.85
N GLY A 107 -13.42 -2.25 -2.56
CA GLY A 107 -13.98 -1.03 -1.99
C GLY A 107 -12.98 -0.22 -1.16
N LEU A 108 -11.68 -0.50 -1.27
CA LEU A 108 -10.67 0.22 -0.51
C LEU A 108 -10.19 1.44 -1.30
N PRO A 109 -10.22 2.64 -0.68
CA PRO A 109 -9.60 3.81 -1.30
C PRO A 109 -8.12 3.56 -1.58
N MET A 110 -7.70 3.92 -2.79
CA MET A 110 -6.32 3.72 -3.23
C MET A 110 -5.86 4.98 -3.95
N ILE A 111 -4.67 5.45 -3.62
CA ILE A 111 -4.09 6.62 -4.26
C ILE A 111 -2.65 6.37 -4.69
N ALA A 112 -2.27 7.03 -5.78
CA ALA A 112 -0.90 7.08 -6.27
C ALA A 112 -0.73 8.46 -6.89
N ILE A 113 0.13 9.28 -6.30
CA ILE A 113 0.27 10.68 -6.70
C ILE A 113 1.55 10.85 -7.51
N PRO A 114 1.45 11.30 -8.78
CA PRO A 114 2.63 11.51 -9.61
C PRO A 114 3.58 12.54 -9.00
N GLY A 115 4.87 12.31 -9.17
CA GLY A 115 5.91 13.24 -8.76
C GLY A 115 6.37 13.09 -7.32
N VAL A 116 5.70 12.28 -6.51
CA VAL A 116 6.09 12.02 -5.11
C VAL A 116 6.08 10.53 -4.84
N GLU A 117 6.83 10.11 -3.82
CA GLU A 117 6.81 8.71 -3.40
C GLU A 117 5.67 8.45 -2.43
N ALA A 118 5.28 7.18 -2.29
CA ALA A 118 4.24 6.79 -1.33
C ALA A 118 4.59 7.25 0.08
N ASP A 119 5.85 7.16 0.47
CA ASP A 119 6.32 7.60 1.79
C ASP A 119 6.02 9.09 2.04
N ASP A 120 6.15 9.92 1.02
CA ASP A 120 5.85 11.36 1.15
C ASP A 120 4.37 11.60 1.36
N VAL A 121 3.53 10.85 0.63
CA VAL A 121 2.08 10.94 0.77
C VAL A 121 1.64 10.49 2.15
N ILE A 122 2.15 9.34 2.60
CA ILE A 122 1.85 8.79 3.92
C ILE A 122 2.25 9.76 5.02
N GLY A 123 3.48 10.27 4.96
CA GLY A 123 3.98 11.23 5.95
C GLY A 123 3.15 12.50 6.00
N THR A 124 2.76 13.02 4.85
CA THR A 124 1.94 14.24 4.75
C THR A 124 0.56 14.03 5.36
N ILE A 125 -0.11 12.95 4.99
CA ILE A 125 -1.45 12.65 5.52
C ILE A 125 -1.38 12.41 7.02
N ALA A 126 -0.39 11.62 7.48
CA ALA A 126 -0.23 11.32 8.90
C ALA A 126 -0.04 12.60 9.72
N LEU A 127 0.79 13.52 9.24
CA LEU A 127 1.04 14.79 9.91
C LEU A 127 -0.22 15.65 9.96
N GLN A 128 -0.92 15.78 8.84
CA GLN A 128 -2.17 16.56 8.77
C GLN A 128 -3.22 16.01 9.72
N GLN A 129 -3.39 14.69 9.78
CA GLN A 129 -4.37 14.07 10.65
C GLN A 129 -3.98 14.22 12.12
N ALA A 130 -2.70 14.09 12.44
CA ALA A 130 -2.21 14.28 13.81
C ALA A 130 -2.47 15.72 14.29
N GLU A 131 -2.26 16.70 13.44
CA GLU A 131 -2.56 18.11 13.76
C GLU A 131 -4.03 18.33 14.05
N LEU A 132 -4.91 17.53 13.45
CA LEU A 132 -6.35 17.58 13.71
C LEU A 132 -6.76 16.75 14.93
N GLY A 133 -5.81 16.12 15.61
CA GLY A 133 -6.09 15.30 16.78
C GLY A 133 -6.58 13.89 16.45
N HIS A 134 -6.44 13.46 15.21
CA HIS A 134 -6.84 12.12 14.79
C HIS A 134 -5.69 11.13 14.94
N ASP A 135 -6.01 9.94 15.41
CA ASP A 135 -5.04 8.85 15.46
C ASP A 135 -4.80 8.28 14.06
N VAL A 136 -3.55 7.93 13.78
CA VAL A 136 -3.15 7.34 12.51
C VAL A 136 -2.34 6.08 12.78
N LEU A 137 -2.70 5.00 12.09
CA LEU A 137 -1.94 3.76 12.09
C LEU A 137 -1.30 3.60 10.70
N ILE A 138 0.01 3.45 10.67
CA ILE A 138 0.74 3.24 9.42
C ILE A 138 1.16 1.77 9.36
N SER A 139 0.78 1.08 8.29
CA SER A 139 1.18 -0.30 8.04
C SER A 139 2.08 -0.36 6.79
N THR A 140 3.27 -0.92 6.97
CA THR A 140 4.24 -1.05 5.88
C THR A 140 4.69 -2.50 5.69
#